data_36400bbd7904bc04f7b67a1659d282a9
#
_entry.id   36400bbd7904bc04f7b67a1659d282a9
#
_cell.length_a   1.000
_cell.length_b   1.000
_cell.length_c   1.000
_cell.angle_alpha   90.00
_cell.angle_beta   90.00
_cell.angle_gamma   90.00
#
_symmetry.space_group_name_H-M   'P 1'
#
loop_
_entity.id
_entity.type
_entity.pdbx_description
1 polymer ?
#
loop_
_entity_poly.entity_id
_entity_poly.type
_entity_poly.pdbx_seq_one_letter_code
_entity_poly.pdbx_strand_id
1 'polypeptide(L)'
;HPDWLPALSYRAVEIAYTKCDAWMGEMLAVLNENKEMLVQFLNERLPKVRPVEMEGTYLQWLDFRAYGWDIKEQERIMQQEAQLFFDEGYRFGEEGEGFERMNLACPKAVLLKALERLETVLRRYE
;
A
#
# COMPACT_ATOMS: atom_id res chain seq x y z
N HIS A 1 -24.97 -25.07 -1.52
CA HIS A 1 -25.61 -24.26 -2.57
C HIS A 1 -24.53 -23.63 -3.41
N PRO A 2 -24.52 -23.83 -4.74
CA PRO A 2 -23.65 -23.03 -5.57
C PRO A 2 -24.11 -21.59 -5.45
N ASP A 3 -23.22 -20.72 -5.00
CA ASP A 3 -23.47 -19.27 -4.95
C ASP A 3 -23.63 -18.79 -6.39
N TRP A 4 -24.87 -18.59 -6.79
CA TRP A 4 -25.21 -18.11 -8.11
C TRP A 4 -24.79 -16.66 -8.21
N LEU A 5 -23.74 -16.39 -8.99
CA LEU A 5 -23.38 -15.02 -9.33
C LEU A 5 -24.53 -14.37 -10.12
N PRO A 6 -24.90 -13.13 -9.80
CA PRO A 6 -25.89 -12.40 -10.61
C PRO A 6 -25.46 -12.33 -12.08
N ALA A 7 -26.42 -12.37 -13.00
CA ALA A 7 -26.13 -12.31 -14.44
C ALA A 7 -25.26 -11.10 -14.85
N LEU A 8 -25.41 -9.96 -14.18
CA LEU A 8 -24.58 -8.78 -14.38
C LEU A 8 -23.12 -9.03 -13.99
N SER A 9 -22.84 -9.84 -12.96
CA SER A 9 -21.47 -10.18 -12.55
C SER A 9 -20.78 -11.03 -13.61
N TYR A 10 -21.46 -12.02 -14.18
CA TYR A 10 -20.91 -12.80 -15.30
C TYR A 10 -20.56 -11.91 -16.50
N ARG A 11 -21.47 -11.00 -16.85
CA ARG A 11 -21.26 -10.09 -17.98
C ARG A 11 -20.12 -9.10 -17.70
N ALA A 12 -20.02 -8.60 -16.47
CA ALA A 12 -18.93 -7.71 -16.06
C ALA A 12 -17.56 -8.40 -16.16
N VAL A 13 -17.45 -9.63 -15.68
CA VAL A 13 -16.21 -10.42 -15.80
C VAL A 13 -15.83 -10.65 -17.26
N GLU A 14 -16.78 -11.08 -18.10
CA GLU A 14 -16.52 -11.27 -19.54
C GLU A 14 -16.00 -9.98 -20.20
N ILE A 15 -16.63 -8.84 -19.92
CA ILE A 15 -16.21 -7.54 -20.47
C ILE A 15 -14.83 -7.15 -19.95
N ALA A 16 -14.57 -7.31 -18.66
CA ALA A 16 -13.28 -6.98 -18.05
C ALA A 16 -12.12 -7.70 -18.74
N TYR A 17 -12.30 -8.99 -19.01
CA TYR A 17 -11.24 -9.80 -19.64
C TYR A 17 -11.19 -9.73 -21.17
N THR A 18 -12.20 -9.19 -21.84
CA THR A 18 -12.24 -9.20 -23.31
C THR A 18 -12.20 -7.81 -23.94
N LYS A 19 -12.49 -6.75 -23.17
CA LYS A 19 -12.66 -5.38 -23.73
C LYS A 19 -11.95 -4.28 -22.96
N CYS A 20 -11.25 -4.59 -21.85
CA CYS A 20 -10.66 -3.58 -20.96
C CYS A 20 -9.12 -3.55 -20.97
N ASP A 21 -8.47 -4.11 -21.98
CA ASP A 21 -6.99 -4.16 -22.04
C ASP A 21 -6.36 -2.78 -22.05
N ALA A 22 -6.93 -1.82 -22.80
CA ALA A 22 -6.42 -0.45 -22.85
C ALA A 22 -6.51 0.23 -21.47
N TRP A 23 -7.66 0.10 -20.81
CA TRP A 23 -7.86 0.62 -19.46
C TRP A 23 -6.89 -0.01 -18.45
N MET A 24 -6.70 -1.33 -18.54
CA MET A 24 -5.73 -2.05 -17.70
C MET A 24 -4.32 -1.54 -17.91
N GLY A 25 -3.91 -1.28 -19.15
CA GLY A 25 -2.59 -0.72 -19.47
C GLY A 25 -2.39 0.67 -18.84
N GLU A 26 -3.36 1.55 -18.93
CA GLU A 26 -3.31 2.88 -18.30
C GLU A 26 -3.26 2.78 -16.78
N MET A 27 -4.06 1.91 -16.17
CA MET A 27 -4.05 1.67 -14.72
C MET A 27 -2.69 1.15 -14.25
N LEU A 28 -2.11 0.19 -14.96
CA LEU A 28 -0.78 -0.36 -14.63
C LEU A 28 0.31 0.71 -14.73
N ALA A 29 0.23 1.62 -15.71
CA ALA A 29 1.16 2.74 -15.81
C ALA A 29 1.08 3.63 -14.56
N VAL A 30 -0.11 4.00 -14.10
CA VAL A 30 -0.30 4.78 -12.87
C VAL A 30 0.24 4.06 -11.65
N LEU A 31 -0.01 2.76 -11.51
CA LEU A 31 0.51 1.96 -10.38
C LEU A 31 2.03 1.89 -10.39
N ASN A 32 2.65 1.73 -11.54
CA ASN A 32 4.11 1.72 -11.67
C ASN A 32 4.72 3.07 -11.31
N GLU A 33 4.15 4.18 -11.78
CA GLU A 33 4.60 5.53 -11.39
C GLU A 33 4.48 5.75 -9.88
N ASN A 34 3.38 5.32 -9.26
CA ASN A 34 3.18 5.42 -7.82
C ASN A 34 4.21 4.57 -7.05
N LYS A 35 4.48 3.34 -7.52
CA LYS A 35 5.51 2.46 -6.95
C LYS A 35 6.89 3.11 -7.01
N GLU A 36 7.29 3.61 -8.18
CA GLU A 36 8.59 4.26 -8.36
C GLU A 36 8.73 5.49 -7.46
N MET A 37 7.71 6.33 -7.39
CA MET A 37 7.69 7.51 -6.52
C MET A 37 7.80 7.11 -5.04
N LEU A 38 7.07 6.08 -4.60
CA LEU A 38 7.16 5.57 -3.24
C LEU A 38 8.58 5.11 -2.90
N VAL A 39 9.15 4.25 -3.74
CA VAL A 39 10.49 3.68 -3.52
C VAL A 39 11.54 4.78 -3.47
N GLN A 40 11.50 5.72 -4.41
CA GLN A 40 12.41 6.86 -4.44
C GLN A 40 12.27 7.72 -3.16
N PHE A 41 11.04 8.06 -2.78
CA PHE A 41 10.77 8.86 -1.59
C PHE A 41 11.31 8.20 -0.32
N LEU A 42 11.06 6.90 -0.14
CA LEU A 42 11.54 6.17 1.03
C LEU A 42 13.07 6.10 1.07
N ASN A 43 13.71 5.78 -0.05
CA ASN A 43 15.17 5.69 -0.11
C ASN A 43 15.86 7.03 0.20
N GLU A 44 15.30 8.14 -0.27
CA GLU A 44 15.88 9.46 -0.10
C GLU A 44 15.56 10.09 1.27
N ARG A 45 14.37 9.85 1.79
CA ARG A 45 13.84 10.60 2.93
C ARG A 45 13.55 9.78 4.18
N LEU A 46 13.29 8.47 4.03
CA LEU A 46 12.94 7.56 5.13
C LEU A 46 13.65 6.20 4.98
N PRO A 47 14.99 6.16 4.99
CA PRO A 47 15.75 4.96 4.65
C PRO A 47 15.56 3.79 5.64
N LYS A 48 14.99 4.05 6.82
CA LYS A 48 14.63 2.98 7.78
C LYS A 48 13.36 2.22 7.38
N VAL A 49 12.49 2.83 6.54
CA VAL A 49 11.32 2.16 5.99
C VAL A 49 11.70 1.47 4.69
N ARG A 50 11.64 0.15 4.65
CA ARG A 50 12.05 -0.62 3.48
C ARG A 50 10.85 -1.13 2.71
N PRO A 51 10.67 -0.71 1.44
CA PRO A 51 9.65 -1.30 0.59
C PRO A 51 10.08 -2.74 0.23
N VAL A 52 9.16 -3.68 0.40
CA VAL A 52 9.35 -5.06 -0.10
C VAL A 52 9.16 -5.04 -1.61
N GLU A 53 9.91 -5.86 -2.34
CA GLU A 53 9.76 -5.96 -3.79
C GLU A 53 8.32 -6.35 -4.16
N MET A 54 7.70 -5.55 -5.02
CA MET A 54 6.31 -5.75 -5.43
C MET A 54 6.28 -6.28 -6.87
N GLU A 55 5.96 -7.55 -7.03
CA GLU A 55 5.87 -8.23 -8.33
C GLU A 55 4.47 -8.19 -8.94
N GLY A 56 3.45 -7.91 -8.13
CA GLY A 56 2.06 -7.89 -8.58
C GLY A 56 1.14 -7.14 -7.61
N THR A 57 -0.09 -7.00 -7.99
CA THR A 57 -1.15 -6.27 -7.30
C THR A 57 -0.89 -4.76 -7.18
N TYR A 58 -1.63 -4.10 -6.32
CA TYR A 58 -1.50 -2.67 -5.99
C TYR A 58 -1.22 -2.46 -4.49
N LEU A 59 -0.85 -3.54 -3.79
CA LEU A 59 -0.64 -3.57 -2.35
C LEU A 59 0.86 -3.69 -2.06
N GLN A 60 1.44 -2.63 -1.55
CA GLN A 60 2.85 -2.55 -1.21
C GLN A 60 3.07 -2.86 0.26
N TRP A 61 3.93 -3.81 0.58
CA TRP A 61 4.41 -4.06 1.92
C TRP A 61 5.58 -3.14 2.26
N LEU A 62 5.52 -2.55 3.45
CA LEU A 62 6.54 -1.66 4.01
C LEU A 62 7.06 -2.25 5.31
N ASP A 63 8.37 -2.42 5.42
CA ASP A 63 9.06 -2.95 6.60
C ASP A 63 9.49 -1.80 7.51
N PHE A 64 8.91 -1.73 8.72
CA PHE A 64 9.19 -0.75 9.77
C PHE A 64 10.03 -1.34 10.92
N ARG A 65 10.49 -2.58 10.83
CA ARG A 65 11.19 -3.28 11.92
C ARG A 65 12.47 -2.56 12.39
N ALA A 66 13.05 -1.72 11.55
CA ALA A 66 14.22 -0.91 11.91
C ALA A 66 13.95 0.09 13.03
N TYR A 67 12.70 0.43 13.32
CA TYR A 67 12.32 1.30 14.44
C TYR A 67 12.23 0.57 15.77
N GLY A 68 12.05 -0.75 15.77
CA GLY A 68 11.98 -1.57 16.99
C GLY A 68 10.71 -1.38 17.80
N TRP A 69 9.64 -0.87 17.21
CA TRP A 69 8.36 -0.68 17.88
C TRP A 69 7.64 -2.01 18.10
N ASP A 70 6.88 -2.11 19.18
CA ASP A 70 5.89 -3.15 19.32
C ASP A 70 4.64 -2.86 18.46
N ILE A 71 3.75 -3.83 18.33
CA ILE A 71 2.52 -3.73 17.50
C ILE A 71 1.68 -2.51 17.88
N LYS A 72 1.47 -2.29 19.17
CA LYS A 72 0.59 -1.22 19.68
C LYS A 72 1.19 0.16 19.42
N GLU A 73 2.50 0.28 19.60
CA GLU A 73 3.20 1.53 19.36
C GLU A 73 3.22 1.86 17.86
N GLN A 74 3.48 0.89 17.00
CA GLN A 74 3.45 1.09 15.55
C GLN A 74 2.05 1.52 15.09
N GLU A 75 1.00 0.83 15.51
CA GLU A 75 -0.39 1.16 15.18
C GLU A 75 -0.76 2.57 15.69
N ARG A 76 -0.37 2.91 16.91
CA ARG A 76 -0.59 4.25 17.48
C ARG A 76 0.08 5.35 16.65
N ILE A 77 1.34 5.16 16.27
CA ILE A 77 2.09 6.13 15.48
C ILE A 77 1.43 6.31 14.12
N MET A 78 1.08 5.23 13.43
CA MET A 78 0.45 5.29 12.11
C MET A 78 -0.93 5.95 12.16
N GLN A 79 -1.81 5.49 13.05
CA GLN A 79 -3.20 5.93 13.08
C GLN A 79 -3.39 7.28 13.80
N GLN A 80 -2.72 7.50 14.93
CA GLN A 80 -2.98 8.68 15.75
C GLN A 80 -2.05 9.86 15.40
N GLU A 81 -0.77 9.60 15.12
CA GLU A 81 0.16 10.68 14.81
C GLU A 81 0.20 10.99 13.30
N ALA A 82 0.43 9.99 12.47
CA ALA A 82 0.48 10.18 11.02
C ALA A 82 -0.92 10.29 10.38
N GLN A 83 -1.95 9.84 11.08
CA GLN A 83 -3.33 9.77 10.58
C GLN A 83 -3.41 9.00 9.24
N LEU A 84 -2.67 7.90 9.19
CA LEU A 84 -2.62 6.97 8.07
C LEU A 84 -3.17 5.62 8.52
N PHE A 85 -4.16 5.12 7.80
CA PHE A 85 -4.79 3.83 8.06
C PHE A 85 -4.33 2.85 6.99
N PHE A 86 -3.18 2.23 7.26
CA PHE A 86 -2.67 1.10 6.50
C PHE A 86 -3.32 -0.19 6.99
N ASP A 87 -3.09 -1.28 6.28
CA ASP A 87 -3.41 -2.59 6.84
C ASP A 87 -2.21 -3.06 7.67
N GLU A 88 -2.40 -3.13 8.98
CA GLU A 88 -1.36 -3.57 9.91
C GLU A 88 -0.94 -5.01 9.62
N GLY A 89 0.36 -5.22 9.49
CA GLY A 89 0.90 -6.51 9.06
C GLY A 89 0.57 -7.67 9.98
N TYR A 90 0.50 -7.46 11.31
CA TYR A 90 0.17 -8.50 12.28
C TYR A 90 -1.20 -9.18 12.02
N ARG A 91 -2.12 -8.51 11.33
CA ARG A 91 -3.42 -9.08 10.95
C ARG A 91 -3.31 -10.24 9.95
N PHE A 92 -2.17 -10.37 9.32
CA PHE A 92 -1.88 -11.41 8.32
C PHE A 92 -1.04 -12.57 8.90
N GLY A 93 -0.71 -12.53 10.19
CA GLY A 93 0.08 -13.52 10.89
C GLY A 93 1.27 -12.92 11.64
N GLU A 94 1.93 -13.74 12.46
CA GLU A 94 3.08 -13.31 13.27
C GLU A 94 4.24 -12.79 12.39
N GLU A 95 4.42 -13.35 11.20
CA GLU A 95 5.44 -12.93 10.24
C GLU A 95 5.21 -11.52 9.70
N GLY A 96 3.98 -11.01 9.81
CA GLY A 96 3.61 -9.65 9.42
C GLY A 96 3.88 -8.59 10.47
N GLU A 97 4.33 -8.96 11.68
CA GLU A 97 4.65 -7.99 12.72
C GLU A 97 5.78 -7.04 12.28
N GLY A 98 5.59 -5.75 12.53
CA GLY A 98 6.51 -4.70 12.10
C GLY A 98 6.38 -4.28 10.64
N PHE A 99 5.39 -4.81 9.92
CA PHE A 99 5.05 -4.40 8.55
C PHE A 99 3.73 -3.65 8.49
N GLU A 100 3.60 -2.82 7.46
CA GLU A 100 2.36 -2.17 7.04
C GLU A 100 2.11 -2.47 5.57
N ARG A 101 0.84 -2.67 5.20
CA ARG A 101 0.46 -2.87 3.80
C ARG A 101 -0.28 -1.64 3.27
N MET A 102 0.32 -0.98 2.29
CA MET A 102 -0.16 0.26 1.70
C MET A 102 -0.81 0.02 0.34
N ASN A 103 -1.98 0.61 0.11
CA ASN A 103 -2.65 0.59 -1.18
C ASN A 103 -2.11 1.71 -2.07
N LEU A 104 -1.56 1.35 -3.24
CA LEU A 104 -1.02 2.29 -4.24
C LEU A 104 -2.03 2.68 -5.33
N ALA A 105 -3.22 2.09 -5.34
CA ALA A 105 -4.27 2.41 -6.31
C ALA A 105 -5.01 3.70 -5.92
N CYS A 106 -4.29 4.81 -5.93
CA CYS A 106 -4.81 6.14 -5.61
C CYS A 106 -4.16 7.19 -6.52
N PRO A 107 -4.73 8.41 -6.61
CA PRO A 107 -4.09 9.52 -7.30
C PRO A 107 -2.71 9.84 -6.70
N LYS A 108 -1.73 10.12 -7.56
CA LYS A 108 -0.35 10.45 -7.17
C LYS A 108 -0.25 11.52 -6.08
N ALA A 109 -1.09 12.56 -6.16
CA ALA A 109 -1.11 13.63 -5.16
C ALA A 109 -1.57 13.14 -3.76
N VAL A 110 -2.45 12.14 -3.69
CA VAL A 110 -2.89 11.52 -2.43
C VAL A 110 -1.76 10.71 -1.82
N LEU A 111 -1.06 9.91 -2.64
CA LEU A 111 0.09 9.14 -2.20
C LEU A 111 1.21 10.05 -1.68
N LEU A 112 1.57 11.10 -2.43
CA LEU A 112 2.60 12.05 -2.01
C LEU A 112 2.26 12.69 -0.67
N LYS A 113 1.02 13.15 -0.49
CA LYS A 113 0.56 13.75 0.77
C LYS A 113 0.63 12.76 1.94
N ALA A 114 0.34 11.48 1.71
CA ALA A 114 0.47 10.44 2.73
C ALA A 114 1.94 10.24 3.13
N LEU A 115 2.85 10.21 2.15
CA LEU A 115 4.29 10.07 2.39
C LEU A 115 4.88 11.28 3.14
N GLU A 116 4.47 12.49 2.82
CA GLU A 116 4.89 13.71 3.53
C GLU A 116 4.42 13.72 4.99
N ARG A 117 3.21 13.23 5.25
CA ARG A 117 2.71 13.05 6.63
C ARG A 117 3.55 12.02 7.38
N LEU A 118 3.80 10.88 6.74
CA LEU A 118 4.63 9.82 7.30
C LEU A 118 6.03 10.36 7.65
N GLU A 119 6.68 11.08 6.73
CA GLU A 119 7.98 11.71 6.96
C GLU A 119 7.96 12.65 8.17
N THR A 120 6.96 13.53 8.24
CA THR A 120 6.83 14.51 9.33
C THR A 120 6.79 13.84 10.70
N VAL A 121 6.11 12.70 10.80
CA VAL A 121 6.00 11.94 12.04
C VAL A 121 7.27 11.16 12.32
N LEU A 122 7.77 10.40 11.34
CA LEU A 122 8.90 9.48 11.53
C LEU A 122 10.22 10.20 11.87
N ARG A 123 10.40 11.43 11.41
CA ARG A 123 11.56 12.27 11.80
C ARG A 123 11.70 12.50 13.30
N ARG A 124 10.63 12.30 14.07
CA ARG A 124 10.67 12.40 15.54
C ARG A 124 11.27 11.16 16.19
N TYR A 125 11.40 10.07 15.42
CA TYR A 125 11.86 8.75 15.85
C TYR A 125 13.21 8.34 15.22
N GLU A 126 13.87 9.26 14.54
CA GLU A 126 15.19 9.07 13.92
C GLU A 126 16.38 9.36 14.88
#